data_8d6adc59023856fa17102a97072d4ec4
#
_entry.id   8d6adc59023856fa17102a97072d4ec4
#
_cell.length_a   1.000
_cell.length_b   1.000
_cell.length_c   1.000
_cell.angle_alpha   90.00
_cell.angle_beta   90.00
_cell.angle_gamma   90.00
#
_symmetry.space_group_name_H-M   'P 1'
#
loop_
_entity.id
_entity.type
_entity.pdbx_description
1 polymer ?
#
loop_
_entity_poly.entity_id
_entity_poly.type
_entity_poly.pdbx_seq_one_letter_code
_entity_poly.pdbx_strand_id
1 'polypeptide(L)'
;MRICIFGESHAPEIGVEIEGVPKGTVIDGAELQAFLDRRAPGNGQGGMSTPRKEPDRVEFESGVTDGVVTGEMVRAVIRNTNTRPQDYANVQTVLRPGHADYASWLQCGKIPTGGGKWSGRMTAPLCIAGGIALQMLRRKGVTIASTVTRGRGDAEIPAGNSVGGIVEVVATGFPAGHGDVGTDGLESKLAAAFFGIPAVKGVEFGDGFRLADMLGSQANDAFVLVSPDSRLPSSASSPQVALRTNHCGGILGGVSVGMPIVARLAFKPTPSIALEQDSVDLKTMTPAKITVKGRHDRCVAFRGAVAAEAAMAIVLVTELFG
;
A
#
# COMPACT_ATOMS: atom_id res chain seq x y z
N MET A 1 -4.33 4.26 -15.84
CA MET A 1 -3.08 3.46 -15.70
C MET A 1 -3.46 2.06 -15.19
N ARG A 2 -2.97 1.00 -15.84
CA ARG A 2 -3.21 -0.39 -15.46
C ARG A 2 -1.89 -1.05 -15.08
N ILE A 3 -1.86 -1.85 -14.02
CA ILE A 3 -0.64 -2.52 -13.56
C ILE A 3 -0.83 -4.03 -13.47
N CYS A 4 0.24 -4.77 -13.76
CA CYS A 4 0.33 -6.20 -13.53
C CYS A 4 1.64 -6.50 -12.77
N ILE A 5 1.51 -6.98 -11.53
CA ILE A 5 2.67 -7.36 -10.71
C ILE A 5 2.98 -8.82 -10.98
N PHE A 6 4.25 -9.15 -11.21
CA PHE A 6 4.71 -10.50 -11.49
C PHE A 6 5.90 -10.91 -10.63
N GLY A 7 6.21 -12.21 -10.66
CA GLY A 7 7.26 -12.80 -9.85
C GLY A 7 6.79 -13.28 -8.47
N GLU A 8 7.72 -13.76 -7.68
CA GLU A 8 7.51 -14.27 -6.32
C GLU A 8 8.67 -13.83 -5.41
N SER A 9 8.45 -13.83 -4.10
CA SER A 9 9.43 -13.31 -3.12
C SER A 9 10.82 -13.97 -3.18
N HIS A 10 10.91 -15.21 -3.69
CA HIS A 10 12.16 -15.98 -3.82
C HIS A 10 12.47 -16.35 -5.28
N ALA A 11 11.73 -15.81 -6.25
CA ALA A 11 12.11 -15.85 -7.66
C ALA A 11 13.38 -15.01 -7.90
N PRO A 12 14.09 -15.21 -9.02
CA PRO A 12 15.27 -14.39 -9.38
C PRO A 12 14.96 -12.89 -9.41
N GLU A 13 13.72 -12.55 -9.75
CA GLU A 13 13.24 -11.18 -9.84
C GLU A 13 11.76 -11.05 -9.48
N ILE A 14 11.37 -9.84 -9.16
CA ILE A 14 9.98 -9.38 -9.07
C ILE A 14 9.83 -8.12 -9.90
N GLY A 15 8.65 -7.88 -10.45
CA GLY A 15 8.47 -6.72 -11.30
C GLY A 15 7.04 -6.30 -11.49
N VAL A 16 6.88 -5.25 -12.30
CA VAL A 16 5.59 -4.68 -12.68
C VAL A 16 5.58 -4.32 -14.16
N GLU A 17 4.49 -4.61 -14.81
CA GLU A 17 4.11 -4.11 -16.12
C GLU A 17 3.08 -3.00 -15.94
N ILE A 18 3.28 -1.87 -16.60
CA ILE A 18 2.46 -0.67 -16.46
C ILE A 18 2.02 -0.21 -17.84
N GLU A 19 0.73 -0.20 -18.08
CA GLU A 19 0.10 0.34 -19.27
C GLU A 19 -0.55 1.69 -18.98
N GLY A 20 -0.66 2.55 -20.01
CA GLY A 20 -1.36 3.83 -19.92
C GLY A 20 -0.56 4.94 -19.24
N VAL A 21 0.76 4.82 -19.14
CA VAL A 21 1.62 5.97 -18.83
C VAL A 21 1.78 6.80 -20.09
N PRO A 22 1.45 8.11 -20.10
CA PRO A 22 1.53 8.92 -21.31
C PRO A 22 2.95 8.96 -21.89
N LYS A 23 3.07 8.85 -23.22
CA LYS A 23 4.34 9.04 -23.93
C LYS A 23 4.94 10.41 -23.60
N GLY A 24 6.24 10.45 -23.39
CA GLY A 24 6.98 11.67 -23.03
C GLY A 24 6.93 11.99 -21.52
N THR A 25 6.28 11.15 -20.70
CA THR A 25 6.39 11.28 -19.25
C THR A 25 7.85 11.09 -18.83
N VAL A 26 8.42 12.10 -18.17
CA VAL A 26 9.77 12.04 -17.60
C VAL A 26 9.69 11.34 -16.25
N ILE A 27 10.52 10.34 -16.03
CA ILE A 27 10.68 9.64 -14.74
C ILE A 27 12.01 10.06 -14.15
N ASP A 28 11.97 10.71 -12.98
CA ASP A 28 13.16 10.94 -12.17
C ASP A 28 13.53 9.65 -11.44
N GLY A 29 14.60 8.99 -11.91
CA GLY A 29 15.06 7.73 -11.36
C GLY A 29 15.57 7.86 -9.91
N ALA A 30 16.15 9.00 -9.55
CA ALA A 30 16.64 9.24 -8.19
C ALA A 30 15.46 9.42 -7.21
N GLU A 31 14.45 10.18 -7.60
CA GLU A 31 13.23 10.34 -6.81
C GLU A 31 12.48 9.00 -6.67
N LEU A 32 12.39 8.22 -7.75
CA LEU A 32 11.78 6.89 -7.72
C LEU A 32 12.53 5.96 -6.76
N GLN A 33 13.86 5.93 -6.83
CA GLN A 33 14.67 5.11 -5.93
C GLN A 33 14.52 5.55 -4.47
N ALA A 34 14.52 6.85 -4.20
CA ALA A 34 14.31 7.38 -2.85
C ALA A 34 12.93 6.98 -2.27
N PHE A 35 11.91 6.91 -3.11
CA PHE A 35 10.60 6.41 -2.71
C PHE A 35 10.63 4.92 -2.35
N LEU A 36 11.30 4.09 -3.15
CA LEU A 36 11.47 2.67 -2.84
C LEU A 36 12.32 2.45 -1.60
N ASP A 37 13.35 3.26 -1.39
CA ASP A 37 14.22 3.18 -0.20
C ASP A 37 13.43 3.39 1.11
N ARG A 38 12.39 4.23 1.11
CA ARG A 38 11.49 4.38 2.25
C ARG A 38 10.77 3.07 2.60
N ARG A 39 10.42 2.27 1.58
CA ARG A 39 9.79 0.95 1.75
C ARG A 39 10.81 -0.11 2.17
N ALA A 40 12.05 0.02 1.72
CA ALA A 40 13.10 -0.95 1.98
C ALA A 40 13.35 -1.14 3.49
N PRO A 41 13.75 -2.35 3.93
CA PRO A 41 14.00 -2.59 5.35
C PRO A 41 15.12 -1.72 5.93
N GLY A 42 14.96 -1.30 7.17
CA GLY A 42 16.01 -0.61 7.94
C GLY A 42 16.03 0.90 7.84
N ASN A 43 15.31 1.50 6.91
CA ASN A 43 15.33 2.95 6.70
C ASN A 43 14.34 3.69 7.62
N GLY A 44 14.83 4.27 8.72
CA GLY A 44 14.05 5.19 9.57
C GLY A 44 12.90 4.59 10.38
N GLN A 45 12.82 3.25 10.49
CA GLN A 45 11.66 2.56 11.06
C GLN A 45 11.86 2.12 12.53
N GLY A 46 12.81 2.73 13.23
CA GLY A 46 12.97 2.53 14.69
C GLY A 46 13.10 1.07 15.14
N GLY A 47 13.74 0.19 14.35
CA GLY A 47 13.86 -1.24 14.65
C GLY A 47 12.56 -2.06 14.48
N MET A 48 11.51 -1.48 13.89
CA MET A 48 10.23 -2.15 13.65
C MET A 48 10.23 -3.00 12.37
N SER A 49 11.15 -2.72 11.43
CA SER A 49 11.32 -3.51 10.21
C SER A 49 12.34 -4.62 10.37
N THR A 50 12.28 -5.58 9.44
CA THR A 50 13.27 -6.66 9.33
C THR A 50 14.69 -6.13 9.15
N PRO A 51 15.73 -6.76 9.73
CA PRO A 51 17.12 -6.38 9.51
C PRO A 51 17.69 -6.84 8.15
N ARG A 52 16.86 -7.26 7.21
CA ARG A 52 17.31 -7.58 5.84
C ARG A 52 17.82 -6.31 5.16
N LYS A 53 18.77 -6.48 4.25
CA LYS A 53 19.22 -5.40 3.37
C LYS A 53 18.82 -5.78 1.94
N GLU A 54 17.91 -5.02 1.38
CA GLU A 54 17.39 -5.19 0.02
C GLU A 54 17.41 -3.82 -0.65
N PRO A 55 18.37 -3.55 -1.54
CA PRO A 55 18.52 -2.21 -2.13
C PRO A 55 17.38 -1.83 -3.08
N ASP A 56 16.52 -2.77 -3.48
CA ASP A 56 15.35 -2.58 -4.33
C ASP A 56 15.62 -1.69 -5.57
N ARG A 57 16.76 -1.90 -6.24
CA ARG A 57 17.14 -1.13 -7.42
C ARG A 57 16.21 -1.45 -8.57
N VAL A 58 15.67 -0.38 -9.17
CA VAL A 58 14.78 -0.49 -10.32
C VAL A 58 15.59 -0.59 -11.60
N GLU A 59 15.26 -1.59 -12.42
CA GLU A 59 15.77 -1.75 -13.78
C GLU A 59 14.58 -1.69 -14.74
N PHE A 60 14.60 -0.76 -15.71
CA PHE A 60 13.60 -0.71 -16.77
C PHE A 60 14.04 -1.60 -17.92
N GLU A 61 13.22 -2.61 -18.25
CA GLU A 61 13.49 -3.54 -19.36
C GLU A 61 12.86 -3.06 -20.68
N SER A 62 11.72 -2.33 -20.60
CA SER A 62 11.05 -1.74 -21.77
C SER A 62 10.23 -0.51 -21.39
N GLY A 63 9.80 0.25 -22.38
CA GLY A 63 8.88 1.38 -22.25
C GLY A 63 9.51 2.67 -21.70
N VAL A 64 10.80 2.67 -21.34
CA VAL A 64 11.54 3.86 -20.87
C VAL A 64 12.91 3.91 -21.52
N THR A 65 13.25 5.07 -22.09
CA THR A 65 14.58 5.35 -22.67
C THR A 65 15.06 6.68 -22.12
N ASP A 66 16.26 6.72 -21.55
CA ASP A 66 16.88 7.92 -20.95
C ASP A 66 15.95 8.64 -19.94
N GLY A 67 15.20 7.84 -19.15
CA GLY A 67 14.25 8.36 -18.16
C GLY A 67 12.93 8.87 -18.75
N VAL A 68 12.68 8.69 -20.07
CA VAL A 68 11.46 9.17 -20.73
C VAL A 68 10.63 7.98 -21.22
N VAL A 69 9.33 8.01 -20.94
CA VAL A 69 8.37 6.97 -21.38
C VAL A 69 8.21 7.05 -22.92
N THR A 70 8.39 5.91 -23.60
CA THR A 70 8.33 5.82 -25.07
C THR A 70 6.91 5.74 -25.63
N GLY A 71 5.93 5.41 -24.77
CA GLY A 71 4.54 5.14 -25.13
C GLY A 71 4.23 3.65 -25.28
N GLU A 72 5.24 2.80 -25.15
CA GLU A 72 5.07 1.35 -25.01
C GLU A 72 4.77 0.98 -23.55
N MET A 73 4.38 -0.26 -23.31
CA MET A 73 4.22 -0.80 -21.96
C MET A 73 5.54 -0.71 -21.19
N VAL A 74 5.51 -0.06 -20.05
CA VAL A 74 6.65 0.02 -19.14
C VAL A 74 6.78 -1.29 -18.39
N ARG A 75 7.92 -1.97 -18.54
CA ARG A 75 8.28 -3.14 -17.75
C ARG A 75 9.49 -2.81 -16.89
N ALA A 76 9.32 -2.94 -15.58
CA ALA A 76 10.35 -2.65 -14.60
C ALA A 76 10.51 -3.81 -13.61
N VAL A 77 11.76 -4.14 -13.26
CA VAL A 77 12.11 -5.25 -12.39
C VAL A 77 13.01 -4.84 -11.24
N ILE A 78 13.00 -5.65 -10.20
CA ILE A 78 13.95 -5.63 -9.09
C ILE A 78 14.54 -7.03 -8.98
N ARG A 79 15.87 -7.15 -9.05
CA ARG A 79 16.57 -8.42 -8.87
C ARG A 79 16.60 -8.81 -7.39
N ASN A 80 16.24 -10.05 -7.08
CA ASN A 80 16.29 -10.57 -5.72
C ASN A 80 17.70 -11.08 -5.41
N THR A 81 18.44 -10.38 -4.57
CA THR A 81 19.83 -10.69 -4.23
C THR A 81 20.02 -11.37 -2.86
N ASN A 82 18.99 -11.37 -2.01
CA ASN A 82 19.07 -11.83 -0.61
C ASN A 82 18.05 -12.95 -0.30
N THR A 83 17.93 -13.92 -1.19
CA THR A 83 17.07 -15.08 -1.01
C THR A 83 17.79 -16.17 -0.18
N ARG A 84 17.13 -16.64 0.89
CA ARG A 84 17.63 -17.74 1.75
C ARG A 84 16.54 -18.80 1.91
N PRO A 85 16.41 -19.76 0.98
CA PRO A 85 15.39 -20.81 1.05
C PRO A 85 15.48 -21.64 2.33
N GLN A 86 16.69 -21.78 2.90
CA GLN A 86 16.95 -22.56 4.13
C GLN A 86 16.22 -21.98 5.36
N ASP A 87 15.97 -20.65 5.40
CA ASP A 87 15.24 -20.01 6.51
C ASP A 87 13.78 -20.52 6.62
N TYR A 88 13.27 -21.20 5.60
CA TYR A 88 11.89 -21.70 5.50
C TYR A 88 11.79 -23.23 5.43
N ALA A 89 12.87 -23.96 5.68
CA ALA A 89 12.88 -25.42 5.58
C ALA A 89 11.86 -26.08 6.54
N ASN A 90 11.63 -25.50 7.72
CA ASN A 90 10.71 -25.99 8.74
C ASN A 90 9.25 -25.60 8.50
N VAL A 91 8.94 -24.79 7.48
CA VAL A 91 7.58 -24.34 7.16
C VAL A 91 7.06 -24.88 5.82
N GLN A 92 7.71 -25.90 5.27
CA GLN A 92 7.31 -26.46 3.97
C GLN A 92 6.02 -27.30 4.03
N THR A 93 5.73 -27.90 5.19
CA THR A 93 4.54 -28.73 5.40
C THR A 93 3.66 -28.24 6.54
N VAL A 94 4.23 -27.49 7.50
CA VAL A 94 3.50 -26.97 8.66
C VAL A 94 3.02 -25.55 8.37
N LEU A 95 1.72 -25.33 8.49
CA LEU A 95 1.08 -24.04 8.21
C LEU A 95 1.48 -22.97 9.23
N ARG A 96 1.82 -21.77 8.77
CA ARG A 96 2.00 -20.61 9.65
C ARG A 96 0.64 -20.01 10.00
N PRO A 97 0.24 -19.97 11.29
CA PRO A 97 -1.00 -19.34 11.69
C PRO A 97 -1.08 -17.88 11.20
N GLY A 98 -2.24 -17.49 10.66
CA GLY A 98 -2.45 -16.12 10.16
C GLY A 98 -1.74 -15.77 8.86
N HIS A 99 -0.95 -16.68 8.26
CA HIS A 99 -0.33 -16.50 6.93
C HIS A 99 -1.21 -17.10 5.82
N ALA A 100 -0.91 -16.77 4.57
CA ALA A 100 -1.62 -17.29 3.39
C ALA A 100 -1.19 -18.72 3.00
N ASP A 101 -0.46 -19.44 3.84
CA ASP A 101 0.05 -20.79 3.53
C ASP A 101 -1.08 -21.76 3.20
N TYR A 102 -2.14 -21.76 4.02
CA TYR A 102 -3.30 -22.61 3.78
C TYR A 102 -4.06 -22.23 2.52
N ALA A 103 -4.24 -20.92 2.28
CA ALA A 103 -4.85 -20.43 1.04
C ALA A 103 -4.04 -20.85 -0.20
N SER A 104 -2.72 -20.78 -0.11
CA SER A 104 -1.83 -21.24 -1.18
C SER A 104 -1.96 -22.74 -1.41
N TRP A 105 -1.97 -23.52 -0.33
CA TRP A 105 -2.13 -24.96 -0.43
C TRP A 105 -3.47 -25.34 -1.09
N LEU A 106 -4.56 -24.68 -0.71
CA LEU A 106 -5.87 -24.89 -1.34
C LEU A 106 -5.89 -24.54 -2.84
N GLN A 107 -5.20 -23.47 -3.25
CA GLN A 107 -5.18 -23.03 -4.65
C GLN A 107 -4.19 -23.82 -5.52
N CYS A 108 -3.02 -24.16 -4.97
CA CYS A 108 -1.87 -24.64 -5.74
C CYS A 108 -1.28 -25.96 -5.23
N GLY A 109 -1.83 -26.56 -4.16
CA GLY A 109 -1.33 -27.81 -3.56
C GLY A 109 0.04 -27.68 -2.89
N LYS A 110 0.56 -26.47 -2.65
CA LYS A 110 1.88 -26.24 -2.07
C LYS A 110 1.94 -24.99 -1.20
N ILE A 111 2.88 -24.98 -0.24
CA ILE A 111 3.25 -23.80 0.54
C ILE A 111 4.48 -23.17 -0.14
N PRO A 112 4.40 -21.94 -0.65
CA PRO A 112 5.51 -21.30 -1.33
C PRO A 112 6.58 -20.82 -0.36
N THR A 113 7.84 -20.95 -0.72
CA THR A 113 8.98 -20.44 0.06
C THR A 113 8.84 -18.93 0.27
N GLY A 114 8.98 -18.46 1.53
CA GLY A 114 8.90 -17.04 1.85
C GLY A 114 7.56 -16.37 1.58
N GLY A 115 6.50 -17.15 1.32
CA GLY A 115 5.16 -16.66 1.04
C GLY A 115 4.86 -16.40 -0.43
N GLY A 116 5.82 -16.56 -1.35
CA GLY A 116 5.62 -16.45 -2.80
C GLY A 116 4.94 -15.13 -3.18
N LYS A 117 3.86 -15.23 -3.97
CA LYS A 117 3.04 -14.06 -4.42
C LYS A 117 2.28 -13.36 -3.28
N TRP A 118 2.08 -13.99 -2.12
CA TRP A 118 1.42 -13.40 -0.95
C TRP A 118 2.40 -12.69 0.00
N SER A 119 3.67 -12.67 -0.33
CA SER A 119 4.69 -12.01 0.48
C SER A 119 4.55 -10.49 0.46
N GLY A 120 4.81 -9.82 1.58
CA GLY A 120 4.96 -8.36 1.63
C GLY A 120 6.05 -7.81 0.71
N ARG A 121 6.98 -8.68 0.23
CA ARG A 121 7.98 -8.35 -0.80
C ARG A 121 7.33 -7.84 -2.09
N MET A 122 6.14 -8.35 -2.43
CA MET A 122 5.40 -7.96 -3.64
C MET A 122 4.89 -6.53 -3.63
N THR A 123 5.01 -5.82 -2.51
CA THR A 123 4.77 -4.36 -2.48
C THR A 123 5.88 -3.54 -3.13
N ALA A 124 7.07 -4.10 -3.38
CA ALA A 124 8.15 -3.35 -4.04
C ALA A 124 7.81 -3.03 -5.51
N PRO A 125 7.34 -3.98 -6.35
CA PRO A 125 6.83 -3.66 -7.67
C PRO A 125 5.64 -2.68 -7.67
N LEU A 126 4.73 -2.78 -6.68
CA LEU A 126 3.65 -1.80 -6.51
C LEU A 126 4.23 -0.38 -6.30
N CYS A 127 5.29 -0.26 -5.50
CA CYS A 127 5.95 1.02 -5.25
C CYS A 127 6.69 1.57 -6.48
N ILE A 128 7.13 0.74 -7.44
CA ILE A 128 7.63 1.25 -8.73
C ILE A 128 6.52 1.99 -9.46
N ALA A 129 5.38 1.34 -9.68
CA ALA A 129 4.24 1.96 -10.37
C ALA A 129 3.71 3.18 -9.60
N GLY A 130 3.59 3.07 -8.27
CA GLY A 130 3.16 4.15 -7.40
C GLY A 130 4.12 5.35 -7.41
N GLY A 131 5.43 5.12 -7.42
CA GLY A 131 6.43 6.19 -7.49
C GLY A 131 6.35 6.97 -8.80
N ILE A 132 6.12 6.29 -9.93
CA ILE A 132 5.86 6.94 -11.22
C ILE A 132 4.56 7.77 -11.15
N ALA A 133 3.49 7.19 -10.60
CA ALA A 133 2.21 7.87 -10.41
C ALA A 133 2.33 9.11 -9.51
N LEU A 134 3.10 9.03 -8.41
CA LEU A 134 3.37 10.17 -7.52
C LEU A 134 4.05 11.33 -8.24
N GLN A 135 5.03 11.05 -9.09
CA GLN A 135 5.68 12.08 -9.90
C GLN A 135 4.71 12.74 -10.88
N MET A 136 3.82 11.97 -11.51
CA MET A 136 2.79 12.49 -12.41
C MET A 136 1.79 13.38 -11.64
N LEU A 137 1.32 12.94 -10.49
CA LEU A 137 0.39 13.68 -9.64
C LEU A 137 1.00 14.97 -9.10
N ARG A 138 2.27 14.94 -8.66
CA ARG A 138 2.98 16.13 -8.16
C ARG A 138 3.05 17.25 -9.21
N ARG A 139 3.26 16.91 -10.50
CA ARG A 139 3.22 17.87 -11.61
C ARG A 139 1.85 18.53 -11.81
N LYS A 140 0.81 17.92 -11.23
CA LYS A 140 -0.57 18.47 -11.21
C LYS A 140 -0.93 19.14 -9.87
N GLY A 141 0.05 19.31 -8.98
CA GLY A 141 -0.16 19.93 -7.66
C GLY A 141 -0.76 18.98 -6.62
N VAL A 142 -0.86 17.68 -6.90
CA VAL A 142 -1.36 16.69 -5.95
C VAL A 142 -0.19 16.08 -5.18
N THR A 143 -0.30 16.04 -3.85
CA THR A 143 0.70 15.41 -2.97
C THR A 143 0.04 14.34 -2.12
N ILE A 144 0.76 13.26 -1.87
CA ILE A 144 0.31 12.14 -1.02
C ILE A 144 1.35 11.91 0.06
N ALA A 145 0.88 11.79 1.30
CA ALA A 145 1.73 11.49 2.45
C ALA A 145 1.02 10.50 3.38
N SER A 146 1.81 9.76 4.17
CA SER A 146 1.27 8.83 5.16
C SER A 146 1.90 9.02 6.53
N THR A 147 1.13 8.69 7.56
CA THR A 147 1.58 8.57 8.95
C THR A 147 1.26 7.19 9.49
N VAL A 148 2.04 6.72 10.45
CA VAL A 148 1.87 5.39 11.05
C VAL A 148 1.69 5.52 12.54
N THR A 149 0.57 5.00 13.05
CA THR A 149 0.35 4.77 14.48
C THR A 149 0.54 3.28 14.75
N ARG A 150 1.56 2.94 15.54
CA ARG A 150 1.83 1.56 15.94
C ARG A 150 0.69 1.03 16.81
N GLY A 151 0.27 -0.20 16.59
CA GLY A 151 -0.63 -0.89 17.49
C GLY A 151 -0.02 -0.99 18.90
N ARG A 152 -0.86 -0.93 19.93
CA ARG A 152 -0.48 -0.88 21.36
C ARG A 152 0.25 0.40 21.78
N GLY A 153 0.27 1.45 20.95
CA GLY A 153 0.93 2.73 21.28
C GLY A 153 2.41 2.53 21.63
N ASP A 154 2.86 3.07 22.77
CA ASP A 154 4.24 2.97 23.25
C ASP A 154 4.52 1.71 24.08
N ALA A 155 3.53 0.83 24.29
CA ALA A 155 3.74 -0.40 25.04
C ALA A 155 4.84 -1.26 24.40
N GLU A 156 5.64 -1.90 25.24
CA GLU A 156 6.70 -2.80 24.79
C GLU A 156 6.12 -3.99 24.02
N ILE A 157 6.78 -4.35 22.92
CA ILE A 157 6.48 -5.55 22.16
C ILE A 157 7.31 -6.69 22.77
N PRO A 158 6.69 -7.73 23.35
CA PRO A 158 7.43 -8.88 23.87
C PRO A 158 8.38 -9.47 22.83
N ALA A 159 9.53 -9.98 23.29
CA ALA A 159 10.52 -10.59 22.41
C ALA A 159 9.89 -11.71 21.58
N GLY A 160 10.24 -11.78 20.31
CA GLY A 160 9.71 -12.77 19.39
C GLY A 160 8.29 -12.51 18.87
N ASN A 161 7.62 -11.46 19.34
CA ASN A 161 6.26 -11.11 18.91
C ASN A 161 6.24 -9.96 17.89
N SER A 162 5.07 -9.70 17.32
CA SER A 162 4.79 -8.62 16.38
C SER A 162 3.53 -7.84 16.78
N VAL A 163 3.37 -6.65 16.23
CA VAL A 163 2.17 -5.81 16.38
C VAL A 163 1.70 -5.32 15.04
N GLY A 164 0.43 -4.99 14.94
CA GLY A 164 -0.14 -4.28 13.81
C GLY A 164 0.04 -2.77 13.93
N GLY A 165 -0.65 -2.03 13.09
CA GLY A 165 -0.67 -0.57 13.13
C GLY A 165 -1.76 0.00 12.24
N ILE A 166 -2.04 1.28 12.41
CA ILE A 166 -2.89 2.06 11.55
C ILE A 166 -2.01 2.96 10.69
N VAL A 167 -2.24 2.92 9.39
CA VAL A 167 -1.66 3.85 8.43
C VAL A 167 -2.75 4.83 8.02
N GLU A 168 -2.53 6.10 8.28
CA GLU A 168 -3.33 7.16 7.67
C GLU A 168 -2.59 7.65 6.42
N VAL A 169 -3.29 7.69 5.29
CA VAL A 169 -2.76 8.19 4.02
C VAL A 169 -3.66 9.32 3.53
N VAL A 170 -3.04 10.44 3.18
CA VAL A 170 -3.74 11.68 2.81
C VAL A 170 -3.24 12.18 1.47
N ALA A 171 -4.17 12.42 0.54
CA ALA A 171 -3.89 13.14 -0.70
C ALA A 171 -4.44 14.55 -0.60
N THR A 172 -3.60 15.56 -0.91
CA THR A 172 -3.99 16.97 -0.97
C THR A 172 -3.82 17.51 -2.39
N GLY A 173 -4.65 18.49 -2.74
CA GLY A 173 -4.62 19.13 -4.07
C GLY A 173 -5.29 18.31 -5.17
N PHE A 174 -5.95 17.19 -4.85
CA PHE A 174 -6.70 16.43 -5.85
C PHE A 174 -7.97 17.19 -6.23
N PRO A 175 -8.25 17.39 -7.54
CA PRO A 175 -9.37 18.25 -7.97
C PRO A 175 -10.72 17.62 -7.64
N ALA A 176 -11.74 18.44 -7.48
CA ALA A 176 -13.12 17.99 -7.33
C ALA A 176 -13.69 17.44 -8.65
N GLY A 177 -14.70 16.58 -8.54
CA GLY A 177 -15.46 16.07 -9.68
C GLY A 177 -14.89 14.82 -10.35
N HIS A 178 -13.92 14.14 -9.73
CA HIS A 178 -13.37 12.88 -10.20
C HIS A 178 -13.95 11.69 -9.41
N GLY A 179 -14.17 10.58 -10.10
CA GLY A 179 -14.83 9.39 -9.58
C GLY A 179 -16.21 9.19 -10.22
N ASP A 180 -16.92 8.18 -9.74
CA ASP A 180 -18.26 7.81 -10.22
C ASP A 180 -19.06 7.20 -9.05
N VAL A 181 -20.20 6.60 -9.31
CA VAL A 181 -21.07 5.98 -8.31
C VAL A 181 -20.83 4.48 -8.16
N GLY A 182 -21.22 3.93 -7.02
CA GLY A 182 -21.21 2.49 -6.78
C GLY A 182 -19.80 1.88 -6.79
N THR A 183 -19.60 0.79 -7.53
CA THR A 183 -18.31 0.08 -7.62
C THR A 183 -17.24 0.89 -8.34
N ASP A 184 -17.63 1.83 -9.18
CA ASP A 184 -16.73 2.72 -9.91
C ASP A 184 -16.44 4.02 -9.13
N GLY A 185 -17.05 4.18 -7.97
CA GLY A 185 -16.77 5.27 -7.03
C GLY A 185 -15.33 5.28 -6.54
N LEU A 186 -14.82 6.49 -6.28
CA LEU A 186 -13.41 6.68 -5.87
C LEU A 186 -13.07 5.92 -4.58
N GLU A 187 -13.98 5.89 -3.58
CA GLU A 187 -13.79 5.11 -2.35
C GLU A 187 -13.69 3.61 -2.64
N SER A 188 -14.54 3.09 -3.53
CA SER A 188 -14.55 1.67 -3.91
C SER A 188 -13.25 1.27 -4.58
N LYS A 189 -12.75 2.08 -5.52
CA LYS A 189 -11.47 1.86 -6.21
C LYS A 189 -10.29 1.95 -5.25
N LEU A 190 -10.27 2.95 -4.37
CA LEU A 190 -9.23 3.11 -3.35
C LEU A 190 -9.26 1.94 -2.36
N ALA A 191 -10.43 1.56 -1.85
CA ALA A 191 -10.56 0.43 -0.94
C ALA A 191 -10.07 -0.88 -1.57
N ALA A 192 -10.45 -1.15 -2.81
CA ALA A 192 -9.98 -2.33 -3.55
C ALA A 192 -8.45 -2.35 -3.71
N ALA A 193 -7.85 -1.21 -4.06
CA ALA A 193 -6.38 -1.08 -4.16
C ALA A 193 -5.70 -1.28 -2.80
N PHE A 194 -6.25 -0.73 -1.72
CA PHE A 194 -5.71 -0.87 -0.37
C PHE A 194 -5.81 -2.30 0.16
N PHE A 195 -6.93 -3.00 -0.05
CA PHE A 195 -7.05 -4.42 0.32
C PHE A 195 -6.14 -5.33 -0.51
N GLY A 196 -5.65 -4.89 -1.67
CA GLY A 196 -4.61 -5.55 -2.44
C GLY A 196 -3.23 -5.54 -1.74
N ILE A 197 -3.02 -4.68 -0.74
CA ILE A 197 -1.77 -4.62 0.02
C ILE A 197 -1.76 -5.75 1.07
N PRO A 198 -0.71 -6.61 1.10
CA PRO A 198 -0.60 -7.64 2.11
C PRO A 198 -0.70 -7.10 3.53
N ALA A 199 -1.41 -7.81 4.40
CA ALA A 199 -1.69 -7.52 5.81
C ALA A 199 -2.76 -6.44 6.08
N VAL A 200 -3.28 -5.75 5.11
CA VAL A 200 -4.44 -4.86 5.28
C VAL A 200 -5.68 -5.69 5.63
N LYS A 201 -6.40 -5.28 6.67
CA LYS A 201 -7.60 -5.96 7.18
C LYS A 201 -8.78 -5.03 7.43
N GLY A 202 -8.57 -3.73 7.33
CA GLY A 202 -9.61 -2.72 7.43
C GLY A 202 -9.20 -1.47 6.65
N VAL A 203 -10.20 -0.80 6.08
CA VAL A 203 -10.06 0.48 5.37
C VAL A 203 -11.24 1.35 5.77
N GLU A 204 -10.98 2.60 6.08
CA GLU A 204 -12.01 3.61 6.32
C GLU A 204 -11.60 4.95 5.72
N PHE A 205 -12.60 5.78 5.41
CA PHE A 205 -12.42 7.11 4.83
C PHE A 205 -12.95 8.18 5.79
N GLY A 206 -12.26 9.31 5.88
CA GLY A 206 -12.64 10.39 6.79
C GLY A 206 -12.75 9.92 8.24
N ASP A 207 -13.87 10.18 8.89
CA ASP A 207 -14.14 9.68 10.25
C ASP A 207 -14.50 8.19 10.30
N GLY A 208 -14.77 7.55 9.15
CA GLY A 208 -14.92 6.10 9.03
C GLY A 208 -15.96 5.52 9.97
N PHE A 209 -15.59 4.51 10.77
CA PHE A 209 -16.50 3.85 11.73
C PHE A 209 -17.04 4.79 12.82
N ARG A 210 -16.32 5.88 13.15
CA ARG A 210 -16.79 6.87 14.13
C ARG A 210 -18.08 7.54 13.70
N LEU A 211 -18.35 7.66 12.38
CA LEU A 211 -19.59 8.24 11.87
C LEU A 211 -20.85 7.51 12.39
N ALA A 212 -20.74 6.20 12.68
CA ALA A 212 -21.87 5.42 13.21
C ALA A 212 -22.31 5.86 14.62
N ASP A 213 -21.42 6.50 15.38
CA ASP A 213 -21.68 7.00 16.73
C ASP A 213 -22.05 8.50 16.76
N MET A 214 -22.05 9.15 15.59
CA MET A 214 -22.34 10.59 15.46
C MET A 214 -23.80 10.84 15.11
N LEU A 215 -24.35 11.96 15.60
CA LEU A 215 -25.60 12.49 15.07
C LEU A 215 -25.38 13.10 13.68
N GLY A 216 -26.39 13.01 12.80
CA GLY A 216 -26.30 13.61 11.46
C GLY A 216 -25.86 15.07 11.44
N SER A 217 -26.33 15.86 12.43
CA SER A 217 -25.91 17.26 12.58
C SER A 217 -24.44 17.46 12.96
N GLN A 218 -23.77 16.42 13.44
CA GLN A 218 -22.34 16.41 13.79
C GLN A 218 -21.49 15.85 12.63
N ALA A 219 -22.02 14.84 11.93
CA ALA A 219 -21.34 14.13 10.85
C ALA A 219 -21.39 14.89 9.51
N ASN A 220 -22.43 15.70 9.28
CA ASN A 220 -22.61 16.40 8.01
C ASN A 220 -21.59 17.53 7.84
N ASP A 221 -20.82 17.45 6.76
CA ASP A 221 -19.90 18.50 6.35
C ASP A 221 -20.67 19.67 5.73
N ALA A 222 -20.77 20.79 6.45
CA ALA A 222 -21.52 21.95 5.99
C ALA A 222 -20.86 22.62 4.79
N PHE A 223 -21.65 22.93 3.76
CA PHE A 223 -21.18 23.69 2.61
C PHE A 223 -21.01 25.17 2.95
N VAL A 224 -19.96 25.77 2.46
CA VAL A 224 -19.67 27.20 2.62
C VAL A 224 -19.25 27.82 1.29
N LEU A 225 -19.62 29.09 1.09
CA LEU A 225 -19.09 29.86 -0.03
C LEU A 225 -17.64 30.27 0.26
N VAL A 226 -16.78 30.06 -0.72
CA VAL A 226 -15.35 30.42 -0.63
C VAL A 226 -15.17 31.80 -1.29
N SER A 227 -14.72 32.80 -0.54
CA SER A 227 -14.25 34.03 -1.13
C SER A 227 -12.86 33.86 -1.73
N PRO A 228 -12.44 34.68 -2.72
CA PRO A 228 -11.10 34.62 -3.30
C PRO A 228 -9.97 34.75 -2.26
N ASP A 229 -10.23 35.34 -1.11
CA ASP A 229 -9.28 35.57 -0.02
C ASP A 229 -9.32 34.47 1.04
N SER A 230 -10.16 33.45 0.86
CA SER A 230 -10.30 32.37 1.87
C SER A 230 -9.09 31.44 1.85
N ARG A 231 -8.69 30.97 3.05
CA ARG A 231 -7.63 29.93 3.21
C ARG A 231 -8.15 28.50 3.04
N LEU A 232 -9.42 28.32 2.67
CA LEU A 232 -9.98 27.01 2.45
C LEU A 232 -9.46 26.45 1.11
N PRO A 233 -9.13 25.16 1.04
CA PRO A 233 -8.69 24.55 -0.21
C PRO A 233 -9.85 24.61 -1.22
N SER A 234 -9.66 25.38 -2.28
CA SER A 234 -10.52 25.40 -3.46
C SER A 234 -9.68 24.92 -4.64
N SER A 235 -10.17 23.98 -5.45
CA SER A 235 -9.52 23.70 -6.72
C SER A 235 -9.73 24.88 -7.67
N ALA A 236 -8.72 25.22 -8.46
CA ALA A 236 -8.77 26.33 -9.42
C ALA A 236 -9.89 26.20 -10.48
N SER A 237 -10.53 25.04 -10.56
CA SER A 237 -11.63 24.71 -11.48
C SER A 237 -12.99 24.55 -10.79
N SER A 238 -13.07 24.72 -9.46
CA SER A 238 -14.31 24.52 -8.71
C SER A 238 -14.97 25.84 -8.36
N PRO A 239 -16.28 25.90 -8.38
CA PRO A 239 -17.02 27.07 -7.97
C PRO A 239 -16.80 27.36 -6.47
N GLN A 240 -17.04 28.55 -6.07
CA GLN A 240 -17.06 29.21 -4.78
C GLN A 240 -17.65 28.41 -3.59
N VAL A 241 -17.61 27.06 -3.62
CA VAL A 241 -18.15 26.17 -2.60
C VAL A 241 -17.08 25.25 -2.05
N ALA A 242 -16.98 25.15 -0.74
CA ALA A 242 -16.12 24.21 -0.03
C ALA A 242 -16.87 23.56 1.14
N LEU A 243 -16.28 22.55 1.77
CA LEU A 243 -16.77 21.96 3.01
C LEU A 243 -16.07 22.64 4.21
N ARG A 244 -16.82 22.87 5.28
CA ARG A 244 -16.29 23.45 6.52
C ARG A 244 -15.47 22.44 7.31
N THR A 245 -15.85 21.19 7.26
CA THR A 245 -15.23 20.02 7.91
C THR A 245 -14.95 18.97 6.84
N ASN A 246 -14.32 17.87 7.20
CA ASN A 246 -13.97 16.80 6.27
C ASN A 246 -14.23 15.41 6.89
N HIS A 247 -15.38 15.24 7.52
CA HIS A 247 -15.83 13.96 8.08
C HIS A 247 -15.97 12.89 7.00
N CYS A 248 -16.35 13.32 5.78
CA CYS A 248 -16.46 12.44 4.60
C CYS A 248 -15.10 11.98 4.03
N GLY A 249 -13.98 12.58 4.47
CA GLY A 249 -12.66 12.23 3.95
C GLY A 249 -12.40 12.64 2.50
N GLY A 250 -13.03 13.72 2.02
CA GLY A 250 -12.79 14.30 0.69
C GLY A 250 -13.60 13.68 -0.45
N ILE A 251 -14.50 12.74 -0.14
CA ILE A 251 -15.30 12.01 -1.13
C ILE A 251 -16.75 12.01 -0.68
N LEU A 252 -17.66 12.40 -1.56
CA LEU A 252 -19.10 12.32 -1.36
C LEU A 252 -19.75 11.59 -2.53
N GLY A 253 -20.49 10.54 -2.23
CA GLY A 253 -21.19 9.74 -3.24
C GLY A 253 -20.26 9.09 -4.27
N GLY A 254 -18.99 8.81 -3.89
CA GLY A 254 -17.97 8.23 -4.77
C GLY A 254 -17.17 9.24 -5.59
N VAL A 255 -17.46 10.56 -5.43
CA VAL A 255 -16.82 11.64 -6.21
C VAL A 255 -16.00 12.55 -5.28
N SER A 256 -14.80 12.94 -5.73
CA SER A 256 -13.95 13.87 -5.00
C SER A 256 -14.57 15.26 -4.91
N VAL A 257 -14.42 15.94 -3.76
CA VAL A 257 -15.01 17.27 -3.49
C VAL A 257 -13.96 18.37 -3.33
N GLY A 258 -12.70 18.10 -3.69
CA GLY A 258 -11.62 19.09 -3.59
C GLY A 258 -11.03 19.25 -2.19
N MET A 259 -11.60 18.58 -1.19
CA MET A 259 -11.02 18.46 0.14
C MET A 259 -9.91 17.40 0.15
N PRO A 260 -9.01 17.39 1.14
CA PRO A 260 -8.05 16.27 1.29
C PRO A 260 -8.74 14.92 1.30
N ILE A 261 -8.26 13.99 0.47
CA ILE A 261 -8.74 12.61 0.52
C ILE A 261 -7.99 11.90 1.65
N VAL A 262 -8.73 11.46 2.66
CA VAL A 262 -8.20 10.84 3.88
C VAL A 262 -8.67 9.40 3.98
N ALA A 263 -7.73 8.46 4.04
CA ALA A 263 -8.03 7.05 4.28
C ALA A 263 -7.15 6.50 5.42
N ARG A 264 -7.71 5.59 6.22
CA ARG A 264 -6.98 4.86 7.27
C ARG A 264 -7.06 3.36 7.02
N LEU A 265 -5.91 2.70 7.12
CA LEU A 265 -5.73 1.27 6.85
C LEU A 265 -5.26 0.56 8.10
N ALA A 266 -5.99 -0.47 8.52
CA ALA A 266 -5.59 -1.35 9.60
C ALA A 266 -4.71 -2.48 9.08
N PHE A 267 -3.46 -2.51 9.51
CA PHE A 267 -2.52 -3.59 9.23
C PHE A 267 -2.50 -4.58 10.39
N LYS A 268 -2.75 -5.85 10.11
CA LYS A 268 -2.60 -6.92 11.13
C LYS A 268 -1.13 -7.12 11.50
N PRO A 269 -0.84 -7.70 12.68
CA PRO A 269 0.51 -8.12 13.03
C PRO A 269 1.11 -9.07 12.00
N THR A 270 2.43 -9.03 11.84
CA THR A 270 3.17 -10.00 11.03
C THR A 270 2.94 -11.42 11.59
N PRO A 271 2.41 -12.37 10.79
CA PRO A 271 2.08 -13.71 11.30
C PRO A 271 3.31 -14.58 11.58
N SER A 272 4.43 -14.28 10.95
CA SER A 272 5.71 -14.99 11.19
C SER A 272 6.36 -14.45 12.44
N ILE A 273 6.17 -15.14 13.58
CA ILE A 273 6.71 -14.78 14.89
C ILE A 273 7.61 -15.88 15.44
N ALA A 274 8.51 -15.50 16.37
CA ALA A 274 9.46 -16.44 16.98
C ALA A 274 8.90 -17.12 18.25
N LEU A 275 7.61 -16.99 18.51
CA LEU A 275 6.90 -17.72 19.55
C LEU A 275 6.32 -19.02 18.98
N GLU A 276 6.29 -20.07 19.81
CA GLU A 276 5.65 -21.33 19.44
C GLU A 276 4.13 -21.13 19.30
N GLN A 277 3.58 -21.68 18.23
CA GLN A 277 2.15 -21.61 17.91
C GLN A 277 1.61 -22.98 17.54
N ASP A 278 0.33 -23.23 17.84
CA ASP A 278 -0.38 -24.40 17.38
C ASP A 278 -0.63 -24.35 15.87
N SER A 279 -0.47 -25.45 15.20
CA SER A 279 -0.64 -25.59 13.77
C SER A 279 -0.97 -27.02 13.35
N VAL A 280 -0.92 -27.29 12.05
CA VAL A 280 -1.13 -28.60 11.42
C VAL A 280 -0.02 -28.87 10.42
N ASP A 281 0.52 -30.08 10.43
CA ASP A 281 1.36 -30.60 9.35
C ASP A 281 0.49 -31.22 8.25
N LEU A 282 0.50 -30.61 7.09
CA LEU A 282 -0.28 -31.04 5.91
C LEU A 282 0.20 -32.37 5.31
N LYS A 283 1.46 -32.77 5.55
CA LYS A 283 2.00 -34.02 5.04
C LYS A 283 1.48 -35.21 5.84
N THR A 284 1.42 -35.08 7.15
CA THR A 284 0.97 -36.14 8.06
C THR A 284 -0.50 -36.00 8.47
N MET A 285 -1.11 -34.84 8.19
CA MET A 285 -2.47 -34.47 8.63
C MET A 285 -2.66 -34.58 10.15
N THR A 286 -1.65 -34.17 10.91
CA THR A 286 -1.63 -34.22 12.37
C THR A 286 -1.42 -32.84 12.99
N PRO A 287 -1.86 -32.61 14.23
CA PRO A 287 -1.49 -31.43 14.99
C PRO A 287 0.01 -31.26 15.09
N ALA A 288 0.49 -30.04 14.94
CA ALA A 288 1.90 -29.71 15.01
C ALA A 288 2.14 -28.39 15.76
N LYS A 289 3.35 -28.19 16.22
CA LYS A 289 3.83 -26.91 16.76
C LYS A 289 4.78 -26.26 15.77
N ILE A 290 4.72 -24.94 15.66
CA ILE A 290 5.59 -24.18 14.78
C ILE A 290 6.17 -22.96 15.48
N THR A 291 7.45 -22.74 15.31
CA THR A 291 8.15 -21.48 15.62
C THR A 291 8.80 -20.99 14.35
N VAL A 292 8.43 -19.81 13.89
CA VAL A 292 8.97 -19.28 12.64
C VAL A 292 10.29 -18.58 12.92
N LYS A 293 11.39 -19.27 12.59
CA LYS A 293 12.74 -18.69 12.67
C LYS A 293 12.97 -17.80 11.45
N GLY A 294 13.57 -16.64 11.64
CA GLY A 294 13.90 -15.75 10.53
C GLY A 294 13.85 -14.27 10.93
N ARG A 295 14.10 -13.44 9.91
CA ARG A 295 14.13 -11.97 10.06
C ARG A 295 12.80 -11.40 9.57
N HIS A 296 11.90 -11.11 10.50
CA HIS A 296 10.55 -10.61 10.19
C HIS A 296 10.34 -9.19 10.71
N ASP A 297 9.41 -8.47 10.10
CA ASP A 297 9.01 -7.14 10.58
C ASP A 297 8.30 -7.28 11.93
N ARG A 298 8.68 -6.49 12.92
CA ARG A 298 7.95 -6.38 14.20
C ARG A 298 6.64 -5.62 14.05
N CYS A 299 6.59 -4.65 13.11
CA CYS A 299 5.39 -3.96 12.70
C CYS A 299 5.45 -3.66 11.19
N VAL A 300 4.69 -4.41 10.39
CA VAL A 300 4.70 -4.28 8.92
C VAL A 300 4.06 -2.97 8.44
N ALA A 301 3.27 -2.28 9.28
CA ALA A 301 2.59 -1.04 8.92
C ALA A 301 3.55 0.06 8.44
N PHE A 302 4.77 0.13 8.99
CA PHE A 302 5.77 1.11 8.55
C PHE A 302 6.17 0.96 7.09
N ARG A 303 6.33 -0.27 6.61
CA ARG A 303 6.60 -0.55 5.20
C ARG A 303 5.31 -0.49 4.36
N GLY A 304 4.20 -0.86 4.98
CA GLY A 304 2.86 -0.78 4.39
C GLY A 304 2.42 0.64 4.07
N ALA A 305 2.90 1.64 4.83
CA ALA A 305 2.61 3.05 4.61
C ALA A 305 3.04 3.52 3.21
N VAL A 306 4.25 3.15 2.79
CA VAL A 306 4.77 3.49 1.45
C VAL A 306 3.97 2.78 0.35
N ALA A 307 3.55 1.53 0.61
CA ALA A 307 2.67 0.80 -0.31
C ALA A 307 1.26 1.43 -0.39
N ALA A 308 0.76 2.00 0.71
CA ALA A 308 -0.52 2.73 0.73
C ALA A 308 -0.44 4.02 -0.10
N GLU A 309 0.65 4.81 0.04
CA GLU A 309 0.90 5.97 -0.83
C GLU A 309 0.93 5.55 -2.31
N ALA A 310 1.62 4.46 -2.63
CA ALA A 310 1.70 3.93 -3.99
C ALA A 310 0.33 3.51 -4.54
N ALA A 311 -0.46 2.78 -3.76
CA ALA A 311 -1.79 2.33 -4.16
C ALA A 311 -2.74 3.52 -4.38
N MET A 312 -2.75 4.50 -3.46
CA MET A 312 -3.53 5.72 -3.63
C MET A 312 -3.11 6.48 -4.89
N ALA A 313 -1.81 6.64 -5.13
CA ALA A 313 -1.30 7.34 -6.30
C ALA A 313 -1.73 6.70 -7.62
N ILE A 314 -1.71 5.36 -7.71
CA ILE A 314 -2.12 4.62 -8.90
C ILE A 314 -3.61 4.86 -9.20
N VAL A 315 -4.47 4.84 -8.18
CA VAL A 315 -5.90 5.10 -8.36
C VAL A 315 -6.12 6.55 -8.79
N LEU A 316 -5.55 7.52 -8.06
CA LEU A 316 -5.77 8.94 -8.33
C LEU A 316 -5.21 9.37 -9.69
N VAL A 317 -4.06 8.85 -10.12
CA VAL A 317 -3.53 9.14 -11.45
C VAL A 317 -4.42 8.55 -12.55
N THR A 318 -5.02 7.39 -12.29
CA THR A 318 -5.95 6.77 -13.24
C THR A 318 -7.21 7.61 -13.40
N GLU A 319 -7.77 8.12 -12.30
CA GLU A 319 -8.93 9.01 -12.35
C GLU A 319 -8.62 10.36 -13.03
N LEU A 320 -7.40 10.85 -12.91
CA LEU A 320 -7.02 12.17 -13.44
C LEU A 320 -6.68 12.16 -14.93
N PHE A 321 -6.20 11.02 -15.46
CA PHE A 321 -5.70 10.88 -16.83
C PHE A 321 -6.42 9.80 -17.65
N GLY A 322 -7.39 9.09 -17.04
CA GLY A 322 -8.16 8.02 -17.65
C GLY A 322 -9.34 8.45 -18.54
#